data_1954556207f168c3a15807e0852edb8f
#
_entry.id   1954556207f168c3a15807e0852edb8f
#
_cell.length_a   1.000
_cell.length_b   1.000
_cell.length_c   1.000
_cell.angle_alpha   90.00
_cell.angle_beta   90.00
_cell.angle_gamma   90.00
#
_symmetry.space_group_name_H-M   'P 1'
#
loop_
_entity.id
_entity.type
_entity.pdbx_description
1 polymer ?
#
loop_
_entity_poly.entity_id
_entity_poly.type
_entity_poly.pdbx_seq_one_letter_code
_entity_poly.pdbx_strand_id
1 'polypeptide(L)'
;ARLSNDDEAVIVTTCEPITEAADVLSPDVVKVVMDEDGRALYFSRAPVPLPREAVREHGTLSAALERDPSLLKLFRKHTGLYAYRRSFLLEYTSWPASPLERAEALEQLRALERGAIIRVIETDEPSIGVDTAEDLERVRRIFKAVIGDK
;
A
#
# COMPACT_ATOMS: atom_id res chain seq x y z
N ALA A 1 4.33 9.58 -15.48
CA ALA A 1 3.41 9.79 -16.61
C ALA A 1 1.97 10.12 -16.15
N ARG A 2 1.44 9.55 -15.04
CA ARG A 2 0.05 9.85 -14.62
C ARG A 2 -0.12 11.16 -13.85
N LEU A 3 0.91 11.67 -13.17
CA LEU A 3 0.86 13.00 -12.54
C LEU A 3 0.69 14.14 -13.56
N SER A 4 1.10 13.95 -14.81
CA SER A 4 0.94 14.95 -15.85
C SER A 4 -0.47 15.01 -16.43
N ASN A 5 -1.30 13.98 -16.23
CA ASN A 5 -2.63 13.84 -16.80
C ASN A 5 -3.76 13.98 -15.77
N ASP A 6 -3.43 14.09 -14.48
CA ASP A 6 -4.38 14.26 -13.38
C ASP A 6 -4.07 15.61 -12.69
N ASP A 7 -4.82 16.64 -13.04
CA ASP A 7 -4.57 18.00 -12.55
C ASP A 7 -4.84 18.16 -11.04
N GLU A 8 -5.61 17.25 -10.44
CA GLU A 8 -5.97 17.30 -9.02
C GLU A 8 -4.99 16.53 -8.13
N ALA A 9 -4.39 15.41 -8.61
CA ALA A 9 -3.48 14.62 -7.82
C ALA A 9 -2.14 15.33 -7.61
N VAL A 10 -1.70 15.41 -6.37
CA VAL A 10 -0.40 15.99 -5.98
C VAL A 10 0.63 14.93 -5.62
N ILE A 11 0.17 13.70 -5.34
CA ILE A 11 0.97 12.51 -5.07
C ILE A 11 0.44 11.37 -5.94
N VAL A 12 1.35 10.55 -6.47
CA VAL A 12 1.03 9.23 -7.05
C VAL A 12 1.84 8.18 -6.31
N THR A 13 1.19 7.08 -6.00
CA THR A 13 1.83 5.89 -5.43
C THR A 13 1.32 4.63 -6.10
N THR A 14 1.86 3.48 -5.75
CA THR A 14 1.50 2.18 -6.34
C THR A 14 1.02 1.21 -5.28
N CYS A 15 0.17 0.27 -5.71
CA CYS A 15 -0.24 -0.88 -4.91
C CYS A 15 -0.23 -2.15 -5.75
N GLU A 16 -0.26 -3.30 -5.07
CA GLU A 16 -0.37 -4.62 -5.68
C GLU A 16 -1.45 -5.45 -4.97
N PRO A 17 -2.04 -6.44 -5.65
CA PRO A 17 -2.95 -7.39 -5.01
C PRO A 17 -2.24 -8.15 -3.88
N ILE A 18 -2.95 -8.41 -2.78
CA ILE A 18 -2.47 -9.33 -1.74
C ILE A 18 -2.90 -10.75 -2.11
N THR A 19 -1.94 -11.67 -2.13
CA THR A 19 -2.16 -13.08 -2.48
C THR A 19 -2.11 -14.02 -1.28
N GLU A 20 -1.58 -13.54 -0.15
CA GLU A 20 -1.39 -14.34 1.07
C GLU A 20 -2.16 -13.74 2.25
N ALA A 21 -2.89 -14.58 2.99
CA ALA A 21 -3.60 -14.15 4.20
C ALA A 21 -2.67 -13.57 5.27
N ALA A 22 -1.44 -14.07 5.35
CA ALA A 22 -0.42 -13.57 6.27
C ALA A 22 -0.13 -12.07 6.03
N ASP A 23 -0.07 -11.62 4.77
CA ASP A 23 0.17 -10.23 4.41
C ASP A 23 -0.99 -9.32 4.81
N VAL A 24 -2.24 -9.81 4.72
CA VAL A 24 -3.41 -9.06 5.21
C VAL A 24 -3.31 -8.80 6.71
N LEU A 25 -2.87 -9.81 7.47
CA LEU A 25 -2.84 -9.79 8.93
C LEU A 25 -1.57 -9.12 9.49
N SER A 26 -0.49 -9.02 8.68
CA SER A 26 0.78 -8.44 9.12
C SER A 26 0.68 -6.91 9.26
N PRO A 27 1.08 -6.33 10.41
CA PRO A 27 1.18 -4.89 10.59
C PRO A 27 2.37 -4.27 9.81
N ASP A 28 3.31 -5.09 9.34
CA ASP A 28 4.44 -4.63 8.53
C ASP A 28 4.05 -4.40 7.07
N VAL A 29 2.98 -5.04 6.62
CA VAL A 29 2.38 -4.83 5.31
C VAL A 29 1.34 -3.72 5.40
N VAL A 30 1.56 -2.61 4.71
CA VAL A 30 0.61 -1.49 4.66
C VAL A 30 -0.48 -1.80 3.65
N LYS A 31 -1.73 -1.72 4.07
CA LYS A 31 -2.91 -1.82 3.20
C LYS A 31 -3.35 -0.45 2.73
N VAL A 32 -3.89 -0.38 1.53
CA VAL A 32 -4.52 0.83 0.98
C VAL A 32 -5.92 0.51 0.48
N VAL A 33 -6.86 1.38 0.81
CA VAL A 33 -8.19 1.42 0.21
C VAL A 33 -8.30 2.64 -0.70
N MET A 34 -8.98 2.47 -1.82
CA MET A 34 -9.15 3.51 -2.82
C MET A 34 -10.59 3.54 -3.32
N ASP A 35 -10.99 4.66 -3.88
CA ASP A 35 -12.25 4.80 -4.59
C ASP A 35 -12.19 4.19 -6.01
N GLU A 36 -13.32 4.24 -6.73
CA GLU A 36 -13.43 3.72 -8.10
C GLU A 36 -12.53 4.45 -9.09
N ASP A 37 -12.16 5.70 -8.80
CA ASP A 37 -11.25 6.50 -9.61
C ASP A 37 -9.77 6.23 -9.28
N GLY A 38 -9.48 5.39 -8.27
CA GLY A 38 -8.13 5.09 -7.81
C GLY A 38 -7.52 6.19 -6.93
N ARG A 39 -8.35 7.02 -6.26
CA ARG A 39 -7.89 7.94 -5.22
C ARG A 39 -7.78 7.20 -3.90
N ALA A 40 -6.69 7.37 -3.16
CA ALA A 40 -6.55 6.79 -1.84
C ALA A 40 -7.59 7.37 -0.89
N LEU A 41 -8.33 6.49 -0.23
CA LEU A 41 -9.24 6.82 0.87
C LEU A 41 -8.53 6.72 2.21
N TYR A 42 -7.69 5.69 2.39
CA TYR A 42 -6.90 5.50 3.61
C TYR A 42 -5.76 4.51 3.40
N PHE A 43 -4.70 4.66 4.21
CA PHE A 43 -3.61 3.70 4.36
C PHE A 43 -3.58 3.21 5.80
N SER A 44 -3.43 1.90 6.02
CA SER A 44 -3.39 1.35 7.37
C SER A 44 -2.48 0.13 7.48
N ARG A 45 -1.88 -0.03 8.66
CA ARG A 45 -1.23 -1.28 9.06
C ARG A 45 -2.23 -2.34 9.51
N ALA A 46 -3.44 -1.93 9.93
CA ALA A 46 -4.53 -2.84 10.23
C ALA A 46 -5.10 -3.45 8.94
N PRO A 47 -5.76 -4.62 9.01
CA PRO A 47 -6.52 -5.18 7.89
C PRO A 47 -7.68 -4.26 7.51
N VAL A 48 -7.59 -3.61 6.36
CA VAL A 48 -8.67 -2.79 5.77
C VAL A 48 -8.82 -3.14 4.29
N PRO A 49 -10.09 -3.24 3.79
CA PRO A 49 -11.37 -3.13 4.49
C PRO A 49 -11.66 -4.37 5.36
N LEU A 50 -12.62 -4.29 6.28
CA LEU A 50 -13.06 -5.45 7.04
C LEU A 50 -14.26 -6.13 6.33
N PRO A 51 -14.13 -7.38 5.86
CA PRO A 51 -15.24 -8.17 5.31
C PRO A 51 -16.16 -8.64 6.45
N ARG A 52 -16.98 -7.73 6.97
CA ARG A 52 -17.74 -7.88 8.21
C ARG A 52 -18.56 -9.15 8.27
N GLU A 53 -19.29 -9.49 7.18
CA GLU A 53 -20.20 -10.65 7.19
C GLU A 53 -19.41 -11.96 7.27
N ALA A 54 -18.29 -12.08 6.53
CA ALA A 54 -17.44 -13.28 6.61
C ALA A 54 -16.80 -13.41 8.00
N VAL A 55 -16.37 -12.30 8.60
CA VAL A 55 -15.82 -12.32 9.98
C VAL A 55 -16.90 -12.71 10.99
N ARG A 56 -18.14 -12.23 10.83
CA ARG A 56 -19.27 -12.63 11.69
C ARG A 56 -19.59 -14.12 11.59
N GLU A 57 -19.51 -14.69 10.38
CA GLU A 57 -19.78 -16.10 10.13
C GLU A 57 -18.69 -17.01 10.68
N HIS A 58 -17.42 -16.62 10.50
CA HIS A 58 -16.27 -17.47 10.84
C HIS A 58 -15.53 -17.06 12.15
N GLY A 59 -16.01 -16.03 12.84
CA GLY A 59 -15.50 -15.57 14.14
C GLY A 59 -14.28 -14.66 14.06
N THR A 60 -13.34 -14.88 13.13
CA THR A 60 -12.14 -14.04 12.95
C THR A 60 -11.85 -13.80 11.48
N LEU A 61 -11.09 -12.74 11.18
CA LEU A 61 -10.64 -12.47 9.81
C LEU A 61 -9.72 -13.60 9.28
N SER A 62 -8.84 -14.14 10.14
CA SER A 62 -7.98 -15.27 9.76
C SER A 62 -8.81 -16.47 9.31
N ALA A 63 -9.78 -16.88 10.13
CA ALA A 63 -10.66 -18.00 9.79
C ALA A 63 -11.49 -17.73 8.51
N ALA A 64 -11.96 -16.49 8.32
CA ALA A 64 -12.68 -16.11 7.11
C ALA A 64 -11.79 -16.22 5.86
N LEU A 65 -10.56 -15.74 5.90
CA LEU A 65 -9.60 -15.83 4.79
C LEU A 65 -9.18 -17.27 4.47
N GLU A 66 -9.07 -18.12 5.49
CA GLU A 66 -8.79 -19.56 5.31
C GLU A 66 -9.96 -20.30 4.65
N ARG A 67 -11.20 -19.93 4.98
CA ARG A 67 -12.43 -20.55 4.45
C ARG A 67 -12.78 -20.04 3.06
N ASP A 68 -12.56 -18.75 2.82
CA ASP A 68 -12.82 -18.11 1.54
C ASP A 68 -11.61 -17.26 1.09
N PRO A 69 -10.64 -17.89 0.42
CA PRO A 69 -9.49 -17.14 -0.14
C PRO A 69 -9.85 -16.05 -1.16
N SER A 70 -11.09 -16.09 -1.71
CA SER A 70 -11.52 -15.04 -2.65
C SER A 70 -11.63 -13.67 -1.99
N LEU A 71 -11.75 -13.60 -0.66
CA LEU A 71 -11.73 -12.37 0.13
C LEU A 71 -10.40 -11.61 0.01
N LEU A 72 -9.29 -12.28 -0.34
CA LEU A 72 -8.00 -11.63 -0.59
C LEU A 72 -8.09 -10.56 -1.68
N LYS A 73 -9.00 -10.71 -2.64
CA LYS A 73 -9.24 -9.73 -3.72
C LYS A 73 -9.70 -8.35 -3.22
N LEU A 74 -10.17 -8.26 -1.97
CA LEU A 74 -10.57 -7.00 -1.34
C LEU A 74 -9.37 -6.16 -0.89
N PHE A 75 -8.20 -6.77 -0.74
CA PHE A 75 -7.04 -6.12 -0.14
C PHE A 75 -6.00 -5.73 -1.18
N ARG A 76 -5.37 -4.58 -0.96
CA ARG A 76 -4.24 -4.08 -1.76
C ARG A 76 -3.09 -3.72 -0.83
N LYS A 77 -1.92 -4.21 -1.17
CA LYS A 77 -0.67 -3.85 -0.49
C LYS A 77 -0.10 -2.60 -1.13
N HIS A 78 0.16 -1.61 -0.32
CA HIS A 78 0.87 -0.41 -0.73
C HIS A 78 2.36 -0.72 -0.90
N THR A 79 2.98 -0.29 -2.01
CA THR A 79 4.37 -0.67 -2.35
C THR A 79 5.42 0.36 -1.92
N GLY A 80 5.00 1.55 -1.45
CA GLY A 80 5.91 2.58 -0.96
C GLY A 80 6.68 3.36 -2.02
N LEU A 81 6.34 3.20 -3.30
CA LEU A 81 6.89 4.00 -4.38
C LEU A 81 6.05 5.26 -4.59
N TYR A 82 6.69 6.45 -4.58
CA TYR A 82 5.99 7.72 -4.67
C TYR A 82 6.53 8.63 -5.77
N ALA A 83 5.62 9.36 -6.41
CA ALA A 83 5.93 10.54 -7.21
C ALA A 83 5.13 11.73 -6.68
N TYR A 84 5.79 12.87 -6.55
CA TYR A 84 5.20 14.10 -6.02
C TYR A 84 5.24 15.22 -7.05
N ARG A 85 4.22 16.11 -7.04
CA ARG A 85 4.38 17.43 -7.65
C ARG A 85 5.40 18.22 -6.83
N ARG A 86 6.39 18.82 -7.49
CA ARG A 86 7.49 19.52 -6.83
C ARG A 86 7.00 20.60 -5.85
N SER A 87 6.03 21.41 -6.26
CA SER A 87 5.47 22.47 -5.40
C SER A 87 4.85 21.91 -4.13
N PHE A 88 4.07 20.84 -4.26
CA PHE A 88 3.47 20.15 -3.12
C PHE A 88 4.52 19.53 -2.19
N LEU A 89 5.54 18.89 -2.73
CA LEU A 89 6.61 18.27 -1.92
C LEU A 89 7.31 19.29 -1.04
N LEU A 90 7.64 20.48 -1.58
CA LEU A 90 8.29 21.55 -0.83
C LEU A 90 7.41 22.08 0.30
N GLU A 91 6.11 22.18 0.08
CA GLU A 91 5.15 22.57 1.12
C GLU A 91 4.98 21.45 2.16
N TYR A 92 4.75 20.23 1.71
CA TYR A 92 4.53 19.04 2.54
C TYR A 92 5.68 18.80 3.54
N THR A 93 6.94 18.98 3.12
CA THR A 93 8.11 18.79 4.00
C THR A 93 8.18 19.81 5.15
N SER A 94 7.48 20.92 5.04
CA SER A 94 7.40 21.93 6.13
C SER A 94 6.32 21.62 7.17
N TRP A 95 5.42 20.69 6.90
CA TRP A 95 4.31 20.39 7.78
C TRP A 95 4.73 19.53 8.97
N PRO A 96 4.23 19.83 10.18
CA PRO A 96 4.42 18.94 11.33
C PRO A 96 3.68 17.62 11.12
N ALA A 97 4.19 16.56 11.75
CA ALA A 97 3.55 15.25 11.73
C ALA A 97 2.12 15.31 12.27
N SER A 98 1.21 14.63 11.58
CA SER A 98 -0.23 14.60 11.90
C SER A 98 -0.59 13.51 12.92
N PRO A 99 -1.80 13.55 13.52
CA PRO A 99 -2.27 12.52 14.44
C PRO A 99 -2.30 11.11 13.83
N LEU A 100 -2.85 10.95 12.62
CA LEU A 100 -2.93 9.64 11.97
C LEU A 100 -1.55 9.13 11.53
N GLU A 101 -0.68 10.03 11.02
CA GLU A 101 0.69 9.69 10.71
C GLU A 101 1.42 9.11 11.93
N ARG A 102 1.28 9.74 13.12
CA ARG A 102 1.90 9.23 14.34
C ARG A 102 1.30 7.91 14.82
N ALA A 103 -0.03 7.73 14.64
CA ALA A 103 -0.72 6.53 15.08
C ALA A 103 -0.34 5.29 14.24
N GLU A 104 -0.28 5.45 12.92
CA GLU A 104 0.01 4.37 11.98
C GLU A 104 1.50 4.29 11.60
N ALA A 105 2.32 5.29 11.95
CA ALA A 105 3.68 5.48 11.45
C ALA A 105 3.73 5.46 9.90
N LEU A 106 2.83 6.23 9.28
CA LEU A 106 2.64 6.32 7.82
C LEU A 106 2.59 7.79 7.41
N GLU A 107 3.68 8.28 6.82
CA GLU A 107 3.87 9.70 6.46
C GLU A 107 2.82 10.23 5.49
N GLN A 108 2.35 9.42 4.54
CA GLN A 108 1.34 9.81 3.55
C GLN A 108 -0.01 10.17 4.16
N LEU A 109 -0.31 9.73 5.39
CA LEU A 109 -1.53 10.11 6.10
C LEU A 109 -1.56 11.59 6.44
N ARG A 110 -0.41 12.23 6.68
CA ARG A 110 -0.32 13.69 6.87
C ARG A 110 -0.84 14.46 5.65
N ALA A 111 -0.58 13.94 4.45
CA ALA A 111 -1.11 14.53 3.23
C ALA A 111 -2.63 14.34 3.11
N LEU A 112 -3.14 13.12 3.37
CA LEU A 112 -4.58 12.83 3.35
C LEU A 112 -5.35 13.65 4.38
N GLU A 113 -4.86 13.79 5.61
CA GLU A 113 -5.51 14.59 6.67
C GLU A 113 -5.64 16.07 6.29
N ARG A 114 -4.81 16.55 5.36
CA ARG A 114 -4.87 17.93 4.83
C ARG A 114 -5.60 18.04 3.49
N GLY A 115 -6.28 16.97 3.08
CA GLY A 115 -7.11 16.96 1.88
C GLY A 115 -6.33 16.83 0.58
N ALA A 116 -5.05 16.41 0.64
CA ALA A 116 -4.29 16.15 -0.57
C ALA A 116 -4.83 14.91 -1.30
N ILE A 117 -4.94 15.00 -2.61
CA ILE A 117 -5.36 13.88 -3.44
C ILE A 117 -4.13 13.03 -3.79
N ILE A 118 -4.18 11.76 -3.35
CA ILE A 118 -3.17 10.75 -3.64
C ILE A 118 -3.78 9.76 -4.64
N ARG A 119 -3.20 9.68 -5.84
CA ARG A 119 -3.57 8.69 -6.85
C ARG A 119 -2.82 7.39 -6.58
N VAL A 120 -3.54 6.28 -6.53
CA VAL A 120 -2.97 4.93 -6.42
C VAL A 120 -3.06 4.24 -7.77
N ILE A 121 -1.97 3.61 -8.20
CA ILE A 121 -1.89 2.83 -9.43
C ILE A 121 -1.67 1.37 -9.04
N GLU A 122 -2.59 0.51 -9.45
CA GLU A 122 -2.40 -0.93 -9.29
C GLU A 122 -1.35 -1.43 -10.28
N THR A 123 -0.43 -2.26 -9.82
CA THR A 123 0.60 -2.92 -10.63
C THR A 123 0.52 -4.42 -10.43
N ASP A 124 0.70 -5.18 -11.51
CA ASP A 124 0.77 -6.63 -11.48
C ASP A 124 2.21 -7.13 -11.17
N GLU A 125 3.19 -6.22 -11.17
CA GLU A 125 4.57 -6.56 -10.86
C GLU A 125 4.78 -6.52 -9.34
N PRO A 126 5.14 -7.67 -8.71
CA PRO A 126 5.36 -7.72 -7.27
C PRO A 126 6.57 -6.87 -6.88
N SER A 127 6.37 -6.02 -5.88
CA SER A 127 7.47 -5.29 -5.26
C SER A 127 8.09 -6.14 -4.14
N ILE A 128 9.42 -6.18 -4.10
CA ILE A 128 10.15 -6.86 -3.04
C ILE A 128 10.88 -5.79 -2.24
N GLY A 129 10.40 -5.54 -1.02
CA GLY A 129 11.10 -4.71 -0.04
C GLY A 129 12.42 -5.38 0.37
N VAL A 130 13.45 -4.57 0.63
CA VAL A 130 14.74 -5.04 1.12
C VAL A 130 15.02 -4.36 2.45
N ASP A 131 14.48 -4.93 3.52
CA ASP A 131 14.64 -4.40 4.88
C ASP A 131 15.60 -5.26 5.72
N THR A 132 15.84 -6.52 5.30
CA THR A 132 16.71 -7.48 5.97
C THR A 132 17.82 -8.00 5.05
N ALA A 133 18.85 -8.62 5.66
CA ALA A 133 19.90 -9.30 4.89
C ALA A 133 19.36 -10.47 4.07
N GLU A 134 18.32 -11.15 4.58
CA GLU A 134 17.64 -12.24 3.87
C GLU A 134 16.88 -11.76 2.64
N ASP A 135 16.21 -10.59 2.74
CA ASP A 135 15.55 -9.97 1.59
C ASP A 135 16.55 -9.60 0.51
N LEU A 136 17.70 -9.04 0.90
CA LEU A 136 18.78 -8.70 -0.02
C LEU A 136 19.28 -9.94 -0.78
N GLU A 137 19.49 -11.06 -0.09
CA GLU A 137 19.91 -12.30 -0.74
C GLU A 137 18.81 -12.90 -1.65
N ARG A 138 17.54 -12.74 -1.25
CA ARG A 138 16.39 -13.11 -2.10
C ARG A 138 16.37 -12.29 -3.39
N VAL A 139 16.50 -10.97 -3.28
CA VAL A 139 16.53 -10.08 -4.44
C VAL A 139 17.73 -10.37 -5.33
N ARG A 140 18.92 -10.59 -4.78
CA ARG A 140 20.12 -10.99 -5.54
C ARG A 140 19.89 -12.25 -6.37
N ARG A 141 19.21 -13.26 -5.80
CA ARG A 141 18.87 -14.50 -6.54
C ARG A 141 17.94 -14.24 -7.71
N ILE A 142 16.92 -13.40 -7.49
CA ILE A 142 15.98 -13.02 -8.56
C ILE A 142 16.69 -12.26 -9.67
N PHE A 143 17.52 -11.28 -9.33
CA PHE A 143 18.29 -10.52 -10.32
C PHE A 143 19.23 -11.39 -11.13
N LYS A 144 19.95 -12.33 -10.50
CA LYS A 144 20.80 -13.30 -11.22
C LYS A 144 19.99 -14.16 -12.19
N ALA A 145 18.78 -14.56 -11.82
CA ALA A 145 17.93 -15.37 -12.69
C ALA A 145 17.37 -14.57 -13.89
N VAL A 146 17.13 -13.26 -13.72
CA VAL A 146 16.56 -12.39 -14.78
C VAL A 146 17.63 -11.84 -15.72
N ILE A 147 18.81 -11.48 -15.21
CA ILE A 147 19.85 -10.80 -16.01
C ILE A 147 20.84 -11.81 -16.63
N GLY A 148 20.87 -13.05 -16.12
CA GLY A 148 21.86 -14.04 -16.52
C GLY A 148 23.27 -13.66 -16.00
N ASP A 149 24.13 -14.64 -15.82
CA ASP A 149 25.55 -14.39 -15.58
C ASP A 149 26.16 -13.71 -16.82
N LYS A 150 26.27 -12.36 -16.75
CA LYS A 150 27.12 -11.60 -17.68
C LYS A 150 28.43 -11.33 -17.04
#